data_7e1a10615fe0cc3b74b5d6d46a1f6ba4
#
_entry.id   7e1a10615fe0cc3b74b5d6d46a1f6ba4
#
_cell.length_a   1.000
_cell.length_b   1.000
_cell.length_c   1.000
_cell.angle_alpha   90.00
_cell.angle_beta   90.00
_cell.angle_gamma   90.00
#
_symmetry.space_group_name_H-M   'P 1'
#
loop_
_entity.id
_entity.type
_entity.pdbx_description
1 polymer ?
#
loop_
_entity_poly.entity_id
_entity_poly.type
_entity_poly.pdbx_seq_one_letter_code
_entity_poly.pdbx_strand_id
1 'polypeptide(L)'
;MTPEEEAHFRVLQAIAREPDITQRELAEQLGLSLGKTNFLINALLEKGAIKMESFRRSDTKLKKIAYLLTPSGISERVRLAQGYLIRKRLEYENLKAEIDALERDSIVASIQSGESKV
;
A
#
# COMPACT_ATOMS: atom_id res chain seq x y z
N MET A 1 6.00 -10.57 -7.16
CA MET A 1 4.88 -10.27 -6.24
C MET A 1 3.57 -10.27 -6.99
N THR A 2 2.59 -11.01 -6.51
CA THR A 2 1.26 -11.05 -7.10
C THR A 2 0.41 -9.87 -6.62
N PRO A 3 -0.66 -9.50 -7.35
CA PRO A 3 -1.58 -8.47 -6.87
C PRO A 3 -2.20 -8.81 -5.51
N GLU A 4 -2.45 -10.08 -5.22
CA GLU A 4 -2.96 -10.53 -3.93
C GLU A 4 -1.95 -10.28 -2.82
N GLU A 5 -0.69 -10.64 -3.06
CA GLU A 5 0.39 -10.40 -2.10
C GLU A 5 0.59 -8.91 -1.84
N GLU A 6 0.48 -8.09 -2.88
CA GLU A 6 0.56 -6.64 -2.71
C GLU A 6 -0.58 -6.10 -1.87
N ALA A 7 -1.81 -6.59 -2.10
CA ALA A 7 -2.96 -6.18 -1.32
C ALA A 7 -2.80 -6.57 0.15
N HIS A 8 -2.34 -7.80 0.41
CA HIS A 8 -2.06 -8.26 1.78
C HIS A 8 -1.00 -7.40 2.44
N PHE A 9 0.08 -7.10 1.73
CA PHE A 9 1.14 -6.23 2.26
C PHE A 9 0.60 -4.85 2.65
N ARG A 10 -0.20 -4.25 1.77
CA ARG A 10 -0.75 -2.92 2.03
C ARG A 10 -1.67 -2.89 3.25
N VAL A 11 -2.47 -3.95 3.45
CA VAL A 11 -3.31 -4.07 4.64
C VAL A 11 -2.45 -4.22 5.90
N LEU A 12 -1.47 -5.11 5.87
CA LEU A 12 -0.56 -5.32 7.01
C LEU A 12 0.19 -4.03 7.37
N GLN A 13 0.64 -3.31 6.37
CA GLN A 13 1.34 -2.03 6.55
C GLN A 13 0.44 -0.98 7.21
N ALA A 14 -0.79 -0.86 6.74
CA ALA A 14 -1.74 0.11 7.28
C ALA A 14 -2.11 -0.21 8.74
N ILE A 15 -2.34 -1.49 9.04
CA ILE A 15 -2.65 -1.95 10.40
C ILE A 15 -1.47 -1.74 11.34
N ALA A 16 -0.25 -1.98 10.87
CA ALA A 16 0.95 -1.77 11.68
C ALA A 16 1.12 -0.29 12.07
N ARG A 17 0.76 0.61 11.16
CA ARG A 17 0.84 2.05 11.41
C ARG A 17 -0.28 2.58 12.27
N GLU A 18 -1.48 2.05 12.10
CA GLU A 18 -2.68 2.54 12.75
C GLU A 18 -3.59 1.36 13.11
N PRO A 19 -3.34 0.71 14.28
CA PRO A 19 -4.10 -0.48 14.68
C PRO A 19 -5.61 -0.24 14.84
N ASP A 20 -6.02 0.96 15.18
CA ASP A 20 -7.42 1.32 15.37
C ASP A 20 -8.11 1.83 14.09
N ILE A 21 -7.47 1.69 12.94
CA ILE A 21 -8.06 2.06 11.66
C ILE A 21 -9.34 1.27 11.42
N THR A 22 -10.39 1.94 11.00
CA THR A 22 -11.65 1.27 10.65
C THR A 22 -11.53 0.64 9.27
N GLN A 23 -12.41 -0.34 8.99
CA GLN A 23 -12.42 -0.95 7.65
C GLN A 23 -12.73 0.08 6.57
N ARG A 24 -13.59 1.06 6.86
CA ARG A 24 -13.92 2.12 5.94
C ARG A 24 -12.71 3.01 5.62
N GLU A 25 -12.00 3.43 6.66
CA GLU A 25 -10.77 4.22 6.48
C GLU A 25 -9.70 3.44 5.72
N LEU A 26 -9.57 2.16 6.03
CA LEU A 26 -8.64 1.28 5.33
C LEU A 26 -9.00 1.16 3.85
N ALA A 27 -10.29 0.97 3.55
CA ALA A 27 -10.77 0.90 2.18
C ALA A 27 -10.43 2.18 1.40
N GLU A 28 -10.63 3.34 2.02
CA GLU A 28 -10.28 4.62 1.43
C GLU A 28 -8.78 4.74 1.16
N GLN A 29 -7.95 4.39 2.13
CA GLN A 29 -6.49 4.43 1.96
C GLN A 29 -6.00 3.51 0.85
N LEU A 30 -6.60 2.35 0.71
CA LEU A 30 -6.21 1.36 -0.29
C LEU A 30 -6.84 1.61 -1.65
N GLY A 31 -7.86 2.47 -1.73
CA GLY A 31 -8.60 2.68 -2.96
C GLY A 31 -9.43 1.46 -3.35
N LEU A 32 -9.93 0.72 -2.37
CA LEU A 32 -10.72 -0.49 -2.56
C LEU A 32 -12.13 -0.30 -2.03
N SER A 33 -13.06 -1.16 -2.48
CA SER A 33 -14.39 -1.20 -1.91
C SER A 33 -14.36 -1.72 -0.47
N LEU A 34 -15.38 -1.40 0.30
CA LEU A 34 -15.50 -1.92 1.66
C LEU A 34 -15.59 -3.45 1.68
N GLY A 35 -16.33 -4.03 0.72
CA GLY A 35 -16.44 -5.49 0.60
C GLY A 35 -15.11 -6.17 0.30
N LYS A 36 -14.31 -5.61 -0.60
CA LYS A 36 -12.99 -6.15 -0.90
C LYS A 36 -12.06 -6.03 0.29
N THR A 37 -12.13 -4.92 1.00
CA THR A 37 -11.32 -4.68 2.21
C THR A 37 -11.70 -5.69 3.30
N ASN A 38 -13.00 -5.92 3.52
CA ASN A 38 -13.49 -6.92 4.46
C ASN A 38 -12.98 -8.32 4.10
N PHE A 39 -13.02 -8.67 2.82
CA PHE A 39 -12.50 -9.94 2.32
C PHE A 39 -11.02 -10.12 2.65
N LEU A 40 -10.22 -9.09 2.42
CA LEU A 40 -8.78 -9.13 2.72
C LEU A 40 -8.51 -9.27 4.22
N ILE A 41 -9.24 -8.54 5.04
CA ILE A 41 -9.11 -8.63 6.51
C ILE A 41 -9.44 -10.04 6.98
N ASN A 42 -10.55 -10.61 6.51
CA ASN A 42 -10.95 -11.96 6.88
C ASN A 42 -9.94 -13.01 6.45
N ALA A 43 -9.35 -12.85 5.27
CA ALA A 43 -8.31 -13.75 4.79
C ALA A 43 -7.07 -13.71 5.70
N LEU A 44 -6.68 -12.52 6.15
CA LEU A 44 -5.55 -12.37 7.05
C LEU A 44 -5.84 -12.87 8.46
N LEU A 45 -7.09 -12.75 8.93
CA LEU A 45 -7.53 -13.32 10.20
C LEU A 45 -7.47 -14.85 10.14
N GLU A 46 -8.01 -15.45 9.09
CA GLU A 46 -7.98 -16.92 8.89
C GLU A 46 -6.57 -17.45 8.81
N LYS A 47 -5.70 -16.73 8.15
CA LYS A 47 -4.29 -17.09 8.01
C LYS A 47 -3.51 -16.95 9.31
N GLY A 48 -4.07 -16.24 10.29
CA GLY A 48 -3.40 -15.97 11.55
C GLY A 48 -2.35 -14.88 11.47
N ALA A 49 -2.39 -14.04 10.43
CA ALA A 49 -1.45 -12.93 10.28
C ALA A 49 -1.85 -11.72 11.12
N ILE A 50 -3.14 -11.56 11.38
CA ILE A 50 -3.66 -10.51 12.26
C ILE A 50 -4.64 -11.12 13.24
N LYS A 51 -4.89 -10.38 14.32
CA LYS A 51 -5.93 -10.72 15.31
C LYS A 51 -6.73 -9.46 15.64
N MET A 52 -7.95 -9.66 16.06
CA MET A 52 -8.80 -8.57 16.56
C MET A 52 -8.70 -8.47 18.07
N GLU A 53 -8.63 -7.25 18.56
CA GLU A 53 -8.74 -6.94 19.96
C GLU A 53 -9.78 -5.85 20.16
N SER A 54 -10.66 -6.02 21.14
CA SER A 54 -11.58 -4.97 21.52
C SER A 54 -11.11 -4.31 22.81
N PHE A 55 -11.24 -2.99 22.87
CA PHE A 55 -10.88 -2.24 24.07
C PHE A 55 -11.89 -1.12 24.28
N ARG A 56 -12.02 -0.69 25.54
CA ARG A 56 -12.88 0.41 25.90
C ARG A 56 -12.07 1.70 25.96
N ARG A 57 -12.58 2.73 25.32
CA ARG A 57 -12.02 4.07 25.53
C ARG A 57 -12.37 4.55 26.93
N SER A 58 -11.40 5.19 27.59
CA SER A 58 -11.60 5.72 28.93
C SER A 58 -12.63 6.84 29.00
N ASP A 59 -12.86 7.52 27.88
CA ASP A 59 -13.76 8.67 27.77
C ASP A 59 -15.14 8.29 27.22
N THR A 60 -15.35 7.07 26.76
CA THR A 60 -16.63 6.59 26.23
C THR A 60 -16.90 5.17 26.68
N LYS A 61 -18.17 4.79 26.70
CA LYS A 61 -18.56 3.41 27.00
C LYS A 61 -18.53 2.53 25.75
N LEU A 62 -18.15 3.06 24.60
CA LEU A 62 -18.12 2.34 23.34
C LEU A 62 -16.87 1.48 23.24
N LYS A 63 -17.07 0.25 22.81
CA LYS A 63 -15.95 -0.66 22.50
C LYS A 63 -15.38 -0.30 21.13
N LYS A 64 -14.09 -0.25 21.05
CA LYS A 64 -13.37 -0.06 19.82
C LYS A 64 -12.64 -1.33 19.45
N ILE A 65 -12.58 -1.63 18.14
CA ILE A 65 -11.87 -2.80 17.64
C ILE A 65 -10.55 -2.33 17.07
N ALA A 66 -9.46 -3.01 17.47
CA ALA A 66 -8.16 -2.82 16.87
C ALA A 66 -7.73 -4.13 16.20
N TYR A 67 -7.01 -4.01 15.10
CA TYR A 67 -6.36 -5.14 14.46
C TYR A 67 -4.88 -5.08 14.81
N LEU A 68 -4.30 -6.21 15.17
CA LEU A 68 -2.90 -6.30 15.54
C LEU A 68 -2.23 -7.39 14.71
N LEU A 69 -0.98 -7.14 14.31
CA LEU A 69 -0.19 -8.17 13.66
C LEU A 69 0.23 -9.22 14.69
N THR A 70 0.06 -10.49 14.34
CA THR A 70 0.63 -11.59 15.09
C THR A 70 2.11 -11.70 14.78
N PRO A 71 2.91 -12.50 15.54
CA PRO A 71 4.30 -12.75 15.15
C PRO A 71 4.45 -13.24 13.71
N SER A 72 3.54 -14.13 13.24
CA SER A 72 3.57 -14.58 11.84
C SER A 72 3.22 -13.46 10.87
N GLY A 73 2.33 -12.55 11.27
CA GLY A 73 1.99 -11.38 10.47
C GLY A 73 3.15 -10.40 10.33
N ILE A 74 3.92 -10.23 11.40
CA ILE A 74 5.13 -9.40 11.37
C ILE A 74 6.14 -9.98 10.37
N SER A 75 6.39 -11.29 10.45
CA SER A 75 7.28 -12.00 9.53
C SER A 75 6.79 -11.89 8.08
N GLU A 76 5.50 -12.08 7.86
CA GLU A 76 4.89 -11.98 6.54
C GLU A 76 5.04 -10.57 5.97
N ARG A 77 4.83 -9.55 6.78
CA ARG A 77 4.99 -8.16 6.36
C ARG A 77 6.43 -7.88 5.90
N VAL A 78 7.42 -8.38 6.65
CA VAL A 78 8.83 -8.21 6.28
C VAL A 78 9.12 -8.93 4.98
N ARG A 79 8.64 -10.16 4.82
CA ARG A 79 8.84 -10.93 3.60
C ARG A 79 8.24 -10.24 2.39
N LEU A 80 7.00 -9.78 2.51
CA LEU A 80 6.30 -9.10 1.42
C LEU A 80 6.92 -7.74 1.09
N ALA A 81 7.44 -7.04 2.10
CA ALA A 81 8.08 -5.74 1.90
C ALA A 81 9.24 -5.81 0.92
N GLN A 82 10.00 -6.90 0.94
CA GLN A 82 11.13 -7.09 0.03
C GLN A 82 10.68 -7.15 -1.42
N GLY A 83 9.65 -7.95 -1.72
CA GLY A 83 9.09 -8.05 -3.06
C GLY A 83 8.45 -6.74 -3.52
N TYR A 84 7.75 -6.08 -2.62
CA TYR A 84 7.13 -4.79 -2.88
C TYR A 84 8.19 -3.73 -3.24
N LEU A 85 9.29 -3.69 -2.50
CA LEU A 85 10.37 -2.76 -2.75
C LEU A 85 11.02 -2.98 -4.11
N ILE A 86 11.27 -4.24 -4.48
CA ILE A 86 11.83 -4.58 -5.79
C ILE A 86 10.91 -4.07 -6.90
N ARG A 87 9.60 -4.31 -6.77
CA ARG A 87 8.62 -3.85 -7.74
C ARG A 87 8.60 -2.33 -7.85
N LYS A 88 8.63 -1.62 -6.71
CA LYS A 88 8.62 -0.16 -6.70
C LYS A 88 9.89 0.42 -7.31
N ARG A 89 11.02 -0.21 -7.11
CA ARG A 89 12.27 0.22 -7.75
C ARG A 89 12.22 0.08 -9.27
N LEU A 90 11.64 -1.01 -9.75
CA LEU A 90 11.45 -1.21 -11.20
C LEU A 90 10.51 -0.15 -11.78
N GLU A 91 9.39 0.12 -11.09
CA GLU A 91 8.47 1.19 -11.51
C GLU A 91 9.17 2.54 -11.56
N TYR A 92 9.99 2.84 -10.57
CA TYR A 92 10.75 4.08 -10.51
C TYR A 92 11.74 4.20 -11.69
N GLU A 93 12.50 3.13 -11.95
CA GLU A 93 13.48 3.13 -13.07
C GLU A 93 12.79 3.28 -14.42
N ASN A 94 11.65 2.59 -14.62
CA ASN A 94 10.88 2.71 -15.84
C ASN A 94 10.32 4.13 -16.02
N LEU A 95 9.79 4.71 -14.95
CA LEU A 95 9.25 6.06 -14.98
C LEU A 95 10.34 7.07 -15.27
N LYS A 96 11.49 6.92 -14.64
CA LYS A 96 12.63 7.79 -14.85
C LYS A 96 13.08 7.73 -16.32
N ALA A 97 13.19 6.53 -16.88
CA ALA A 97 13.57 6.35 -18.29
C ALA A 97 12.55 7.00 -19.23
N GLU A 98 11.26 6.87 -18.91
CA GLU A 98 10.20 7.49 -19.69
C GLU A 98 10.30 9.03 -19.67
N ILE A 99 10.51 9.59 -18.49
CA ILE A 99 10.68 11.05 -18.33
C ILE A 99 11.89 11.52 -19.12
N ASP A 100 13.02 10.84 -18.99
CA ASP A 100 14.26 11.19 -19.71
C ASP A 100 14.03 11.14 -21.23
N ALA A 101 13.31 10.14 -21.72
CA ALA A 101 12.99 10.02 -23.15
C ALA A 101 12.12 11.18 -23.61
N LEU A 102 11.08 11.52 -22.83
CA LEU A 102 10.18 12.64 -23.17
C LEU A 102 10.94 13.98 -23.18
N GLU A 103 11.84 14.17 -22.24
CA GLU A 103 12.65 15.38 -22.19
C GLU A 103 13.56 15.49 -23.42
N ARG A 104 14.21 14.39 -23.82
CA ARG A 104 15.03 14.36 -25.01
C ARG A 104 14.21 14.66 -26.27
N ASP A 105 13.04 14.05 -26.39
CA ASP A 105 12.15 14.27 -27.52
C ASP A 105 11.68 15.73 -27.60
N SER A 106 11.39 16.34 -26.45
CA SER A 106 11.01 17.74 -26.38
C SER A 106 12.14 18.67 -26.84
N ILE A 107 13.38 18.38 -26.41
CA ILE A 107 14.54 19.15 -26.80
C ILE A 107 14.77 19.01 -28.31
N VAL A 108 14.72 17.81 -28.84
CA VAL A 108 14.90 17.55 -30.28
C VAL A 108 13.84 18.26 -31.10
N ALA A 109 12.56 18.16 -30.69
CA ALA A 109 11.46 18.84 -31.37
C ALA A 109 11.67 20.35 -31.38
N SER A 110 12.11 20.92 -30.27
CA SER A 110 12.38 22.35 -30.14
C SER A 110 13.50 22.80 -31.09
N ILE A 111 14.54 22.02 -31.18
CA ILE A 111 15.66 22.31 -32.09
C ILE A 111 15.22 22.23 -33.55
N GLN A 112 14.45 21.18 -33.91
CA GLN A 112 13.98 20.96 -35.26
C GLN A 112 12.98 22.04 -35.73
N SER A 113 12.18 22.55 -34.82
CA SER A 113 11.21 23.59 -35.13
C SER A 113 11.81 24.99 -35.17
N GLY A 114 13.07 25.13 -34.78
CA GLY A 114 13.71 26.43 -34.69
C GLY A 114 13.30 27.25 -33.49
N GLU A 115 12.64 26.64 -32.55
CA GLU A 115 12.18 27.30 -31.32
C GLU A 115 13.28 27.46 -30.28
N SER A 116 14.39 26.76 -30.46
CA SER A 116 15.52 26.86 -29.56
C SER A 116 16.07 28.27 -29.57
N LYS A 117 16.10 28.90 -28.45
CA LYS A 117 16.62 30.24 -28.29
C LYS A 117 18.00 30.18 -27.68
N VAL A 118 18.81 30.97 -28.21
CA VAL A 118 20.19 31.11 -27.72
C VAL A 118 20.23 32.13 -26.61
#